data_ed75d681ab4afebc227126beac334dcf
#
_entry.id   ed75d681ab4afebc227126beac334dcf
#
_cell.length_a   1.000
_cell.length_b   1.000
_cell.length_c   1.000
_cell.angle_alpha   90.00
_cell.angle_beta   90.00
_cell.angle_gamma   90.00
#
_symmetry.space_group_name_H-M   'P 1'
#
loop_
_entity.id
_entity.type
_entity.pdbx_description
1 polymer ?
#
loop_
_entity_poly.entity_id
_entity_poly.type
_entity_poly.pdbx_seq_one_letter_code
_entity_poly.pdbx_strand_id
1 'polypeptide(L)'
;MPKIKYYYSPSINIVRDLNKNLEYIPTPNAKQVYTHIAKNYATGTHSFNIVGSYGTGKSSFLLALEHHLNGEKEYFNPLNGSFKSVKGFEFLPIVGEATSLLNYFATEFGLKNKDYSARDILEQIETTYIEISKLGKGWFIAIDEFGKFLEYAANNSPEKELYFIQQLAELANDDSKNILFVTTLHQGFNDYAVSLSKTQRNEWDKVKGRLKEITFNEPVEQLLLLAAERISSRQGKIKKSSTFDQLFDSIARSKTFPLNDYFNKSIAEKLLPFDILSASILTSALQRYGQNERSLFQFVDSNDYLGLEDFDTKTN
;
A
#
# COMPACT_ATOMS: atom_id res chain seq x y z
N MET A 1 -2.46 6.85 34.14
CA MET A 1 -1.62 6.95 32.93
C MET A 1 -2.40 7.78 31.93
N PRO A 2 -1.83 8.80 31.29
CA PRO A 2 -2.54 9.56 30.27
C PRO A 2 -2.87 8.61 29.11
N LYS A 3 -4.15 8.53 28.73
CA LYS A 3 -4.55 7.81 27.50
C LYS A 3 -3.90 8.54 26.33
N ILE A 4 -2.97 7.88 25.67
CA ILE A 4 -2.39 8.38 24.42
C ILE A 4 -3.55 8.46 23.44
N LYS A 5 -3.95 9.67 23.07
CA LYS A 5 -4.94 9.87 21.98
C LYS A 5 -4.24 9.52 20.67
N TYR A 6 -4.57 8.37 20.14
CA TYR A 6 -4.11 7.96 18.82
C TYR A 6 -4.90 8.75 17.76
N TYR A 7 -4.21 9.56 17.00
CA TYR A 7 -4.80 10.25 15.87
C TYR A 7 -4.60 9.38 14.61
N TYR A 8 -5.69 8.87 14.07
CA TYR A 8 -5.67 8.27 12.74
C TYR A 8 -5.31 9.37 11.72
N SER A 9 -4.25 9.15 10.94
CA SER A 9 -3.98 9.99 9.77
C SER A 9 -4.77 9.44 8.60
N PRO A 10 -5.80 10.14 8.09
CA PRO A 10 -6.60 9.65 6.98
C PRO A 10 -5.83 9.58 5.65
N SER A 11 -4.61 10.09 5.63
CA SER A 11 -3.72 10.10 4.46
C SER A 11 -2.28 9.90 4.92
N ILE A 12 -1.74 8.72 4.62
CA ILE A 12 -0.31 8.42 4.80
C ILE A 12 0.45 8.87 3.56
N ASN A 13 1.56 9.56 3.78
CA ASN A 13 2.54 9.92 2.75
C ASN A 13 3.88 9.29 3.13
N ILE A 14 4.42 8.46 2.26
CA ILE A 14 5.62 7.64 2.57
C ILE A 14 6.89 8.46 2.82
N VAL A 15 6.94 9.72 2.37
CA VAL A 15 8.04 10.66 2.64
C VAL A 15 7.80 11.40 3.95
N ARG A 16 6.63 12.04 4.09
CA ARG A 16 6.30 12.88 5.26
C ARG A 16 6.20 12.08 6.55
N ASP A 17 5.68 10.86 6.45
CA ASP A 17 5.30 10.05 7.61
C ASP A 17 6.32 8.94 7.92
N LEU A 18 7.47 8.91 7.23
CA LEU A 18 8.53 7.90 7.36
C LEU A 18 8.98 7.67 8.81
N ASN A 19 9.19 8.76 9.56
CA ASN A 19 9.69 8.70 10.93
C ASN A 19 8.58 8.68 11.99
N LYS A 20 7.32 8.50 11.59
CA LYS A 20 6.20 8.43 12.52
C LYS A 20 5.95 7.00 12.98
N ASN A 21 5.50 6.84 14.21
CA ASN A 21 5.07 5.53 14.69
C ASN A 21 3.86 5.07 13.86
N LEU A 22 4.09 4.08 13.00
CA LEU A 22 3.06 3.50 12.14
C LEU A 22 2.23 2.48 12.94
N GLU A 23 0.95 2.77 13.10
CA GLU A 23 -0.04 1.79 13.55
C GLU A 23 -0.65 1.11 12.33
N TYR A 24 -0.09 -0.02 11.93
CA TYR A 24 -0.54 -0.78 10.79
C TYR A 24 -1.09 -2.13 11.22
N ILE A 25 -2.29 -2.45 10.77
CA ILE A 25 -2.92 -3.75 10.98
C ILE A 25 -2.84 -4.51 9.66
N PRO A 26 -1.94 -5.51 9.55
CA PRO A 26 -1.78 -6.25 8.31
C PRO A 26 -3.00 -7.13 8.04
N THR A 27 -3.75 -6.77 7.03
CA THR A 27 -4.89 -7.56 6.54
C THR A 27 -4.43 -8.88 5.93
N PRO A 28 -5.32 -9.88 5.77
CA PRO A 28 -5.00 -11.11 5.04
C PRO A 28 -4.48 -10.84 3.62
N ASN A 29 -5.07 -9.87 2.91
CA ASN A 29 -4.59 -9.48 1.58
C ASN A 29 -3.18 -8.88 1.63
N ALA A 30 -2.91 -7.95 2.56
CA ALA A 30 -1.58 -7.38 2.74
C ALA A 30 -0.52 -8.46 3.05
N LYS A 31 -0.86 -9.47 3.87
CA LYS A 31 0.02 -10.63 4.14
C LYS A 31 0.26 -11.48 2.89
N GLN A 32 -0.75 -11.65 2.04
CA GLN A 32 -0.59 -12.36 0.76
C GLN A 32 0.30 -11.58 -0.20
N VAL A 33 0.11 -10.26 -0.32
CA VAL A 33 0.94 -9.37 -1.15
C VAL A 33 2.40 -9.43 -0.69
N TYR A 34 2.66 -9.29 0.61
CA TYR A 34 4.01 -9.47 1.17
C TYR A 34 4.61 -10.83 0.81
N THR A 35 3.85 -11.91 1.03
CA THR A 35 4.28 -13.28 0.71
C THR A 35 4.62 -13.43 -0.77
N HIS A 36 3.81 -12.79 -1.64
CA HIS A 36 4.03 -12.82 -3.09
C HIS A 36 5.31 -12.05 -3.47
N ILE A 37 5.52 -10.85 -2.94
CA ILE A 37 6.75 -10.07 -3.14
C ILE A 37 7.96 -10.90 -2.68
N ALA A 38 7.95 -11.39 -1.44
CA ALA A 38 9.08 -12.10 -0.85
C ALA A 38 9.46 -13.37 -1.61
N LYS A 39 8.47 -14.18 -2.05
CA LYS A 39 8.73 -15.38 -2.85
C LYS A 39 9.31 -15.05 -4.22
N ASN A 40 8.79 -14.03 -4.89
CA ASN A 40 9.27 -13.65 -6.22
C ASN A 40 10.64 -12.98 -6.14
N TYR A 41 10.90 -12.18 -5.11
CA TYR A 41 12.23 -11.63 -4.85
C TYR A 41 13.27 -12.72 -4.71
N ALA A 42 12.97 -13.80 -4.00
CA ALA A 42 13.87 -14.95 -3.85
C ALA A 42 14.13 -15.71 -5.16
N THR A 43 13.38 -15.45 -6.22
CA THR A 43 13.49 -16.09 -7.55
C THR A 43 13.87 -15.12 -8.67
N GLY A 44 14.44 -13.94 -8.32
CA GLY A 44 14.99 -12.99 -9.27
C GLY A 44 14.01 -11.95 -9.82
N THR A 45 12.80 -11.86 -9.27
CA THR A 45 11.90 -10.75 -9.61
C THR A 45 11.93 -9.72 -8.48
N HIS A 46 12.56 -8.57 -8.73
CA HIS A 46 12.77 -7.54 -7.72
C HIS A 46 11.93 -6.28 -7.97
N SER A 47 11.25 -6.19 -9.13
CA SER A 47 10.45 -5.04 -9.54
C SER A 47 8.96 -5.38 -9.52
N PHE A 48 8.17 -4.62 -8.75
CA PHE A 48 6.75 -4.88 -8.52
C PHE A 48 5.92 -3.62 -8.74
N ASN A 49 4.71 -3.81 -9.26
CA ASN A 49 3.70 -2.79 -9.38
C ASN A 49 2.44 -3.20 -8.62
N ILE A 50 2.13 -2.49 -7.54
CA ILE A 50 0.98 -2.75 -6.69
C ILE A 50 -0.21 -1.92 -7.18
N VAL A 51 -1.24 -2.60 -7.69
CA VAL A 51 -2.44 -1.98 -8.25
C VAL A 51 -3.63 -2.15 -7.32
N GLY A 52 -4.28 -1.06 -6.97
CA GLY A 52 -5.50 -1.09 -6.16
C GLY A 52 -6.13 0.29 -6.06
N SER A 53 -7.44 0.37 -5.89
CA SER A 53 -8.19 1.63 -5.83
C SER A 53 -7.67 2.59 -4.74
N TYR A 54 -8.11 3.84 -4.79
CA TYR A 54 -7.78 4.81 -3.75
C TYR A 54 -8.29 4.35 -2.38
N GLY A 55 -7.53 4.65 -1.32
CA GLY A 55 -7.91 4.34 0.06
C GLY A 55 -7.83 2.87 0.45
N THR A 56 -7.13 2.01 -0.32
CA THR A 56 -6.93 0.59 0.01
C THR A 56 -5.72 0.32 0.90
N GLY A 57 -5.01 1.36 1.37
CA GLY A 57 -3.89 1.19 2.30
C GLY A 57 -2.53 0.91 1.64
N LYS A 58 -2.35 1.11 0.33
CA LYS A 58 -1.08 0.86 -0.38
C LYS A 58 0.11 1.62 0.23
N SER A 59 -0.06 2.92 0.50
CA SER A 59 0.99 3.76 1.11
C SER A 59 1.36 3.26 2.51
N SER A 60 0.36 2.86 3.30
CA SER A 60 0.57 2.25 4.63
C SER A 60 1.32 0.92 4.53
N PHE A 61 0.99 0.12 3.50
CA PHE A 61 1.68 -1.14 3.23
C PHE A 61 3.15 -0.92 2.88
N LEU A 62 3.49 0.10 2.07
CA LEU A 62 4.89 0.41 1.73
C LEU A 62 5.71 0.76 2.97
N LEU A 63 5.19 1.60 3.89
CA LEU A 63 5.86 1.91 5.15
C LEU A 63 5.95 0.69 6.09
N ALA A 64 4.88 -0.11 6.17
CA ALA A 64 4.90 -1.34 6.95
C ALA A 64 5.91 -2.35 6.42
N LEU A 65 6.05 -2.44 5.09
CA LEU A 65 7.06 -3.28 4.44
C LEU A 65 8.47 -2.80 4.78
N GLU A 66 8.73 -1.51 4.71
CA GLU A 66 10.01 -0.90 5.08
C GLU A 66 10.38 -1.22 6.55
N HIS A 67 9.51 -0.90 7.50
CA HIS A 67 9.74 -1.19 8.93
C HIS A 67 9.96 -2.68 9.19
N HIS A 68 9.23 -3.55 8.46
CA HIS A 68 9.38 -5.01 8.59
C HIS A 68 10.72 -5.50 8.04
N LEU A 69 11.16 -5.00 6.88
CA LEU A 69 12.43 -5.38 6.25
C LEU A 69 13.65 -4.92 7.06
N ASN A 70 13.50 -3.83 7.82
CA ASN A 70 14.54 -3.28 8.70
C ASN A 70 14.49 -3.83 10.13
N GLY A 71 13.53 -4.72 10.43
CA GLY A 71 13.39 -5.34 11.74
C GLY A 71 12.91 -4.40 12.85
N GLU A 72 12.39 -3.22 12.48
CA GLU A 72 11.87 -2.24 13.44
C GLU A 72 10.54 -2.71 14.04
N LYS A 73 9.72 -3.36 13.23
CA LYS A 73 8.42 -3.91 13.64
C LYS A 73 8.02 -5.12 12.80
N GLU A 74 7.58 -6.17 13.47
CA GLU A 74 7.16 -7.41 12.81
C GLU A 74 5.68 -7.34 12.41
N TYR A 75 5.42 -6.92 11.17
CA TYR A 75 4.05 -6.88 10.61
C TYR A 75 3.66 -8.14 9.86
N PHE A 76 4.63 -8.84 9.29
CA PHE A 76 4.40 -10.00 8.43
C PHE A 76 5.18 -11.21 8.95
N ASN A 77 4.73 -12.42 8.59
CA ASN A 77 5.49 -13.61 8.93
C ASN A 77 6.79 -13.65 8.12
N PRO A 78 7.96 -13.72 8.76
CA PRO A 78 9.22 -13.78 8.06
C PRO A 78 9.28 -15.03 7.18
N LEU A 79 9.60 -14.85 5.91
CA LEU A 79 9.81 -15.95 4.97
C LEU A 79 11.32 -16.22 4.91
N ASN A 80 11.73 -17.36 5.49
CA ASN A 80 13.13 -17.76 5.53
C ASN A 80 13.75 -17.75 4.13
N GLY A 81 14.76 -16.90 3.98
CA GLY A 81 15.59 -16.88 2.79
C GLY A 81 15.12 -15.98 1.66
N SER A 82 14.03 -15.20 1.81
CA SER A 82 13.54 -14.35 0.74
C SER A 82 14.38 -13.08 0.54
N PHE A 83 14.93 -12.51 1.63
CA PHE A 83 15.80 -11.32 1.59
C PHE A 83 17.17 -11.65 2.18
N LYS A 84 17.80 -12.70 1.67
CA LYS A 84 18.82 -13.53 2.32
C LYS A 84 20.15 -12.89 2.66
N SER A 85 20.58 -11.86 1.99
CA SER A 85 21.98 -11.47 2.05
C SER A 85 22.23 -10.09 2.64
N VAL A 86 21.18 -9.44 3.14
CA VAL A 86 21.28 -8.06 3.62
C VAL A 86 20.85 -7.92 5.07
N LYS A 87 21.49 -6.99 5.78
CA LYS A 87 21.17 -6.65 7.18
C LYS A 87 19.92 -5.77 7.32
N GLY A 88 19.32 -5.36 6.22
CA GLY A 88 18.18 -4.47 6.10
C GLY A 88 18.25 -3.73 4.77
N PHE A 89 17.36 -2.79 4.56
CA PHE A 89 17.28 -2.02 3.32
C PHE A 89 17.42 -0.52 3.60
N GLU A 90 18.26 0.14 2.83
CA GLU A 90 18.19 1.60 2.74
C GLU A 90 16.93 1.96 1.96
N PHE A 91 16.12 2.89 2.47
CA PHE A 91 14.83 3.20 1.90
C PHE A 91 14.83 4.53 1.15
N LEU A 92 14.41 4.49 -0.11
CA LEU A 92 14.18 5.69 -0.94
C LEU A 92 12.68 5.81 -1.23
N PRO A 93 11.93 6.57 -0.42
CA PRO A 93 10.53 6.85 -0.67
C PRO A 93 10.37 8.00 -1.68
N ILE A 94 9.56 7.76 -2.71
CA ILE A 94 9.20 8.75 -3.73
C ILE A 94 7.68 8.83 -3.80
N VAL A 95 7.13 10.04 -3.84
CA VAL A 95 5.69 10.26 -4.11
C VAL A 95 5.56 10.83 -5.52
N GLY A 96 4.69 10.23 -6.31
CA GLY A 96 4.45 10.62 -7.68
C GLY A 96 4.02 12.08 -7.83
N GLU A 97 4.60 12.73 -8.80
CA GLU A 97 4.34 14.11 -9.20
C GLU A 97 4.09 14.19 -10.72
N ALA A 98 3.37 15.20 -11.17
CA ALA A 98 3.16 15.44 -12.60
C ALA A 98 4.41 16.03 -13.26
N THR A 99 5.52 15.27 -13.24
CA THR A 99 6.82 15.64 -13.77
C THR A 99 7.53 14.41 -14.36
N SER A 100 8.67 14.64 -15.01
CA SER A 100 9.55 13.58 -15.50
C SER A 100 10.20 12.82 -14.34
N LEU A 101 10.08 11.48 -14.35
CA LEU A 101 10.78 10.64 -13.37
C LEU A 101 12.30 10.76 -13.53
N LEU A 102 12.77 10.87 -14.77
CA LEU A 102 14.19 11.11 -15.05
C LEU A 102 14.68 12.41 -14.41
N ASN A 103 13.91 13.50 -14.56
CA ASN A 103 14.25 14.80 -13.96
C ASN A 103 14.16 14.76 -12.43
N TYR A 104 13.25 13.97 -11.87
CA TYR A 104 13.16 13.75 -10.44
C TYR A 104 14.49 13.18 -9.91
N PHE A 105 14.97 12.08 -10.49
CA PHE A 105 16.25 11.49 -10.10
C PHE A 105 17.44 12.42 -10.37
N ALA A 106 17.43 13.17 -11.48
CA ALA A 106 18.48 14.16 -11.75
C ALA A 106 18.55 15.24 -10.66
N THR A 107 17.38 15.64 -10.13
CA THR A 107 17.31 16.61 -9.03
C THR A 107 17.83 16.00 -7.73
N GLU A 108 17.42 14.78 -7.42
CA GLU A 108 17.85 14.04 -6.23
C GLU A 108 19.37 13.86 -6.17
N PHE A 109 19.99 13.57 -7.31
CA PHE A 109 21.45 13.43 -7.42
C PHE A 109 22.20 14.75 -7.68
N GLY A 110 21.52 15.91 -7.59
CA GLY A 110 22.15 17.22 -7.78
C GLY A 110 22.62 17.51 -9.20
N LEU A 111 22.04 16.84 -10.21
CA LEU A 111 22.40 17.00 -11.63
C LEU A 111 21.50 17.99 -12.38
N LYS A 112 20.54 18.62 -11.73
CA LYS A 112 19.49 19.46 -12.35
C LYS A 112 20.01 20.57 -13.26
N ASN A 113 21.21 21.08 -13.00
CA ASN A 113 21.82 22.19 -13.76
C ASN A 113 22.89 21.73 -14.79
N LYS A 114 22.96 20.43 -15.08
CA LYS A 114 23.89 19.82 -16.01
C LYS A 114 23.12 19.17 -17.14
N ASP A 115 23.73 19.11 -18.33
CA ASP A 115 23.23 18.23 -19.37
C ASP A 115 23.40 16.78 -18.89
N TYR A 116 22.33 16.02 -18.84
CA TYR A 116 22.32 14.62 -18.41
C TYR A 116 21.46 13.76 -19.34
N SER A 117 21.87 12.54 -19.49
CA SER A 117 21.12 11.49 -20.16
C SER A 117 20.50 10.51 -19.16
N ALA A 118 19.60 9.66 -19.63
CA ALA A 118 19.08 8.54 -18.83
C ALA A 118 20.22 7.64 -18.31
N ARG A 119 21.27 7.47 -19.11
CA ARG A 119 22.43 6.67 -18.75
C ARG A 119 23.19 7.26 -17.57
N ASP A 120 23.42 8.56 -17.56
CA ASP A 120 24.16 9.23 -16.46
C ASP A 120 23.41 9.06 -15.13
N ILE A 121 22.07 9.12 -15.18
CA ILE A 121 21.23 8.89 -13.98
C ILE A 121 21.32 7.43 -13.52
N LEU A 122 21.28 6.47 -14.45
CA LEU A 122 21.41 5.04 -14.11
C LEU A 122 22.79 4.72 -13.53
N GLU A 123 23.87 5.29 -14.06
CA GLU A 123 25.22 5.16 -13.53
C GLU A 123 25.31 5.73 -12.10
N GLN A 124 24.60 6.83 -11.82
CA GLN A 124 24.52 7.41 -10.48
C GLN A 124 23.71 6.51 -9.52
N ILE A 125 22.61 5.91 -10.00
CA ILE A 125 21.82 4.93 -9.25
C ILE A 125 22.70 3.71 -8.89
N GLU A 126 23.45 3.17 -9.85
CA GLU A 126 24.37 2.06 -9.60
C GLU A 126 25.47 2.42 -8.59
N THR A 127 26.05 3.61 -8.71
CA THR A 127 27.07 4.11 -7.78
C THR A 127 26.51 4.19 -6.36
N THR A 128 25.30 4.74 -6.21
CA THR A 128 24.62 4.85 -4.92
C THR A 128 24.36 3.45 -4.34
N TYR A 129 23.87 2.51 -5.17
CA TYR A 129 23.68 1.13 -4.74
C TYR A 129 24.98 0.47 -4.25
N ILE A 130 26.10 0.69 -4.95
CA ILE A 130 27.41 0.15 -4.54
C ILE A 130 27.79 0.67 -3.15
N GLU A 131 27.53 1.93 -2.85
CA GLU A 131 27.78 2.50 -1.52
C GLU A 131 26.90 1.88 -0.45
N ILE A 132 25.60 1.71 -0.72
CA ILE A 132 24.65 1.04 0.17
C ILE A 132 25.07 -0.42 0.43
N SER A 133 25.48 -1.13 -0.61
CA SER A 133 25.89 -2.52 -0.54
C SER A 133 27.15 -2.75 0.33
N LYS A 134 28.09 -1.79 0.35
CA LYS A 134 29.26 -1.80 1.23
C LYS A 134 28.88 -1.79 2.72
N LEU A 135 27.71 -1.27 3.05
CA LEU A 135 27.15 -1.28 4.41
C LEU A 135 26.47 -2.63 4.76
N GLY A 136 26.41 -3.55 3.80
CA GLY A 136 25.70 -4.83 3.93
C GLY A 136 24.20 -4.71 3.84
N LYS A 137 23.69 -3.60 3.26
CA LYS A 137 22.26 -3.33 3.06
C LYS A 137 21.84 -3.57 1.62
N GLY A 138 20.56 -3.89 1.42
CA GLY A 138 19.88 -3.73 0.14
C GLY A 138 19.32 -2.31 -0.04
N TRP A 139 18.74 -2.04 -1.19
CA TRP A 139 18.10 -0.75 -1.49
C TRP A 139 16.62 -0.94 -1.82
N PHE A 140 15.74 -0.35 -1.02
CA PHE A 140 14.30 -0.36 -1.26
C PHE A 140 13.87 0.97 -1.85
N ILE A 141 13.58 0.97 -3.16
CA ILE A 141 13.05 2.12 -3.90
C ILE A 141 11.54 1.96 -3.99
N ALA A 142 10.78 2.85 -3.37
CA ALA A 142 9.33 2.84 -3.41
C ALA A 142 8.79 4.10 -4.07
N ILE A 143 7.98 3.96 -5.12
CA ILE A 143 7.29 5.08 -5.77
C ILE A 143 5.79 4.94 -5.53
N ASP A 144 5.28 5.71 -4.58
CA ASP A 144 3.84 5.80 -4.34
C ASP A 144 3.19 6.77 -5.34
N GLU A 145 1.95 6.51 -5.75
CA GLU A 145 1.24 7.28 -6.77
C GLU A 145 2.01 7.36 -8.12
N PHE A 146 2.67 6.28 -8.51
CA PHE A 146 3.49 6.21 -9.73
C PHE A 146 2.74 6.62 -11.01
N GLY A 147 1.41 6.50 -11.02
CA GLY A 147 0.55 6.91 -12.12
C GLY A 147 0.77 8.34 -12.60
N LYS A 148 1.14 9.26 -11.71
CA LYS A 148 1.42 10.66 -12.09
C LYS A 148 2.66 10.80 -12.98
N PHE A 149 3.71 10.02 -12.72
CA PHE A 149 4.88 9.95 -13.61
C PHE A 149 4.52 9.29 -14.95
N LEU A 150 3.68 8.24 -14.92
CA LEU A 150 3.21 7.57 -16.14
C LEU A 150 2.34 8.50 -17.01
N GLU A 151 1.44 9.27 -16.41
CA GLU A 151 0.64 10.29 -17.10
C GLU A 151 1.53 11.36 -17.74
N TYR A 152 2.54 11.83 -17.00
CA TYR A 152 3.51 12.76 -17.54
C TYR A 152 4.27 12.14 -18.71
N ALA A 153 4.78 10.93 -18.57
CA ALA A 153 5.50 10.21 -19.60
C ALA A 153 4.66 10.02 -20.86
N ALA A 154 3.38 9.64 -20.73
CA ALA A 154 2.48 9.44 -21.85
C ALA A 154 2.22 10.72 -22.67
N ASN A 155 2.27 11.89 -22.03
CA ASN A 155 1.98 13.18 -22.67
C ASN A 155 3.24 13.99 -23.06
N ASN A 156 4.43 13.61 -22.51
CA ASN A 156 5.68 14.38 -22.69
C ASN A 156 6.85 13.43 -22.95
N SER A 157 7.33 13.32 -24.16
CA SER A 157 8.50 12.48 -24.50
C SER A 157 8.42 11.02 -24.02
N PRO A 158 7.36 10.27 -24.38
CA PRO A 158 7.13 8.94 -23.83
C PRO A 158 8.29 7.97 -24.07
N GLU A 159 8.99 8.07 -25.20
CA GLU A 159 10.11 7.17 -25.52
C GLU A 159 11.26 7.31 -24.53
N LYS A 160 11.62 8.53 -24.15
CA LYS A 160 12.73 8.80 -23.20
C LYS A 160 12.36 8.35 -21.78
N GLU A 161 11.16 8.69 -21.34
CA GLU A 161 10.66 8.34 -19.99
C GLU A 161 10.47 6.83 -19.85
N LEU A 162 9.85 6.19 -20.83
CA LEU A 162 9.62 4.75 -20.81
C LEU A 162 10.92 3.97 -20.86
N TYR A 163 11.88 4.42 -21.66
CA TYR A 163 13.22 3.84 -21.69
C TYR A 163 13.89 3.88 -20.31
N PHE A 164 13.84 5.03 -19.63
CA PHE A 164 14.42 5.16 -18.29
C PHE A 164 13.73 4.23 -17.27
N ILE A 165 12.39 4.19 -17.26
CA ILE A 165 11.63 3.32 -16.35
C ILE A 165 11.97 1.85 -16.61
N GLN A 166 12.07 1.45 -17.89
CA GLN A 166 12.45 0.09 -18.27
C GLN A 166 13.84 -0.26 -17.73
N GLN A 167 14.83 0.60 -17.96
CA GLN A 167 16.21 0.38 -17.52
C GLN A 167 16.32 0.34 -15.97
N LEU A 168 15.56 1.18 -15.26
CA LEU A 168 15.51 1.15 -13.80
C LEU A 168 14.94 -0.19 -13.29
N ALA A 169 13.87 -0.69 -13.92
CA ALA A 169 13.29 -1.98 -13.57
C ALA A 169 14.23 -3.16 -13.91
N GLU A 170 14.95 -3.08 -15.03
CA GLU A 170 15.97 -4.08 -15.41
C GLU A 170 17.14 -4.08 -14.42
N LEU A 171 17.61 -2.91 -14.01
CA LEU A 171 18.66 -2.75 -13.01
C LEU A 171 18.24 -3.37 -11.65
N ALA A 172 17.00 -3.15 -11.26
CA ALA A 172 16.48 -3.74 -10.02
C ALA A 172 16.33 -5.26 -10.12
N ASN A 173 15.94 -5.80 -11.30
CA ASN A 173 15.80 -7.24 -11.54
C ASN A 173 17.13 -7.96 -11.80
N ASP A 174 18.26 -7.29 -11.67
CA ASP A 174 19.58 -7.93 -11.73
C ASP A 174 19.83 -8.73 -10.44
N ASP A 175 19.88 -10.06 -10.55
CA ASP A 175 20.06 -11.00 -9.43
C ASP A 175 21.34 -10.75 -8.62
N SER A 176 22.32 -10.06 -9.19
CA SER A 176 23.54 -9.67 -8.49
C SER A 176 23.33 -8.51 -7.51
N LYS A 177 22.18 -7.86 -7.58
CA LYS A 177 21.85 -6.66 -6.81
C LYS A 177 20.68 -6.92 -5.86
N ASN A 178 20.84 -6.49 -4.62
CA ASN A 178 19.75 -6.50 -3.63
C ASN A 178 18.95 -5.20 -3.70
N ILE A 179 18.30 -4.95 -4.82
CA ILE A 179 17.40 -3.82 -5.00
C ILE A 179 15.96 -4.34 -4.96
N LEU A 180 15.10 -3.73 -4.17
CA LEU A 180 13.67 -3.94 -4.18
C LEU A 180 13.00 -2.69 -4.75
N PHE A 181 12.40 -2.80 -5.93
CA PHE A 181 11.71 -1.70 -6.59
C PHE A 181 10.20 -1.92 -6.58
N VAL A 182 9.47 -1.07 -5.88
CA VAL A 182 8.01 -1.21 -5.74
C VAL A 182 7.33 0.09 -6.12
N THR A 183 6.37 0.00 -7.02
CA THR A 183 5.52 1.14 -7.42
C THR A 183 4.08 0.89 -7.01
N THR A 184 3.28 1.95 -6.83
CA THR A 184 1.84 1.83 -6.60
C THR A 184 1.03 2.55 -7.65
N LEU A 185 -0.06 1.94 -8.08
CA LEU A 185 -1.04 2.49 -9.01
C LEU A 185 -2.46 2.38 -8.43
N HIS A 186 -3.35 3.27 -8.83
CA HIS A 186 -4.76 3.19 -8.48
C HIS A 186 -5.64 2.55 -9.56
N GLN A 187 -5.11 2.37 -10.75
CA GLN A 187 -5.72 1.67 -11.88
C GLN A 187 -4.67 0.82 -12.60
N GLY A 188 -5.09 -0.02 -13.54
CA GLY A 188 -4.18 -0.89 -14.29
C GLY A 188 -3.13 -0.10 -15.08
N PHE A 189 -1.95 -0.67 -15.26
CA PHE A 189 -0.85 -0.02 -15.97
C PHE A 189 -1.26 0.45 -17.38
N ASN A 190 -2.09 -0.32 -18.08
CA ASN A 190 -2.56 0.01 -19.42
C ASN A 190 -3.54 1.18 -19.46
N ASP A 191 -4.20 1.51 -18.35
CA ASP A 191 -5.17 2.61 -18.31
C ASP A 191 -4.50 3.98 -18.46
N TYR A 192 -3.19 4.05 -18.23
CA TYR A 192 -2.36 5.25 -18.45
C TYR A 192 -1.88 5.39 -19.90
N ALA A 193 -2.04 4.36 -20.74
CA ALA A 193 -1.55 4.31 -22.11
C ALA A 193 -2.58 4.73 -23.16
N VAL A 194 -3.73 5.27 -22.75
CA VAL A 194 -4.88 5.54 -23.66
C VAL A 194 -4.52 6.51 -24.79
N SER A 195 -3.70 7.54 -24.49
CA SER A 195 -3.29 8.57 -25.45
C SER A 195 -2.13 8.15 -26.36
N LEU A 196 -1.49 7.01 -26.13
CA LEU A 196 -0.30 6.57 -26.83
C LEU A 196 -0.61 6.01 -28.23
N SER A 197 0.27 6.28 -29.20
CA SER A 197 0.28 5.64 -30.51
C SER A 197 0.58 4.15 -30.42
N LYS A 198 0.33 3.39 -31.49
CA LYS A 198 0.60 1.94 -31.53
C LYS A 198 2.08 1.62 -31.23
N THR A 199 3.01 2.39 -31.75
CA THR A 199 4.46 2.18 -31.53
C THR A 199 4.82 2.44 -30.06
N GLN A 200 4.30 3.50 -29.49
CA GLN A 200 4.53 3.84 -28.08
C GLN A 200 3.90 2.83 -27.12
N ARG A 201 2.75 2.25 -27.48
CA ARG A 201 2.15 1.15 -26.69
C ARG A 201 3.02 -0.10 -26.64
N ASN A 202 3.75 -0.41 -27.72
CA ASN A 202 4.69 -1.52 -27.70
C ASN A 202 5.85 -1.27 -26.70
N GLU A 203 6.35 -0.04 -26.60
CA GLU A 203 7.35 0.32 -25.57
C GLU A 203 6.75 0.28 -24.16
N TRP A 204 5.50 0.72 -24.01
CA TRP A 204 4.75 0.64 -22.77
C TRP A 204 4.60 -0.79 -22.27
N ASP A 205 4.25 -1.72 -23.16
CA ASP A 205 4.13 -3.14 -22.83
C ASP A 205 5.47 -3.76 -22.40
N LYS A 206 6.59 -3.28 -22.93
CA LYS A 206 7.92 -3.70 -22.47
C LYS A 206 8.18 -3.28 -21.01
N VAL A 207 7.85 -2.03 -20.65
CA VAL A 207 7.94 -1.55 -19.27
C VAL A 207 7.05 -2.37 -18.35
N LYS A 208 5.79 -2.56 -18.75
CA LYS A 208 4.85 -3.41 -18.01
C LYS A 208 5.39 -4.81 -17.78
N GLY A 209 6.03 -5.40 -18.77
CA GLY A 209 6.62 -6.75 -18.67
C GLY A 209 7.79 -6.87 -17.70
N ARG A 210 8.40 -5.74 -17.28
CA ARG A 210 9.50 -5.72 -16.28
C ARG A 210 9.01 -5.54 -14.85
N LEU A 211 7.79 -5.02 -14.68
CA LEU A 211 7.17 -4.79 -13.37
C LEU A 211 6.13 -5.88 -13.11
N LYS A 212 6.35 -6.71 -12.12
CA LYS A 212 5.37 -7.74 -11.77
C LYS A 212 4.16 -7.09 -11.10
N GLU A 213 3.01 -7.14 -11.77
CA GLU A 213 1.78 -6.57 -11.24
C GLU A 213 1.19 -7.45 -10.13
N ILE A 214 0.80 -6.82 -9.04
CA ILE A 214 0.16 -7.44 -7.88
C ILE A 214 -1.08 -6.62 -7.53
N THR A 215 -2.23 -7.27 -7.50
CA THR A 215 -3.48 -6.61 -7.11
C THR A 215 -3.55 -6.43 -5.59
N PHE A 216 -3.84 -5.20 -5.16
CA PHE A 216 -4.03 -4.82 -3.76
C PHE A 216 -5.45 -4.32 -3.56
N ASN A 217 -6.39 -5.23 -3.49
CA ASN A 217 -7.79 -4.93 -3.24
C ASN A 217 -8.19 -5.49 -1.88
N GLU A 218 -8.74 -4.63 -1.03
CA GLU A 218 -9.28 -5.03 0.25
C GLU A 218 -10.76 -5.38 0.09
N PRO A 219 -11.15 -6.64 0.24
CA PRO A 219 -12.56 -7.04 0.27
C PRO A 219 -13.32 -6.38 1.42
N VAL A 220 -14.65 -6.29 1.32
CA VAL A 220 -15.52 -5.68 2.35
C VAL A 220 -15.27 -6.29 3.73
N GLU A 221 -15.05 -7.58 3.78
CA GLU A 221 -14.83 -8.33 5.02
C GLU A 221 -13.55 -7.90 5.74
N GLN A 222 -12.54 -7.50 5.00
CA GLN A 222 -11.29 -7.00 5.58
C GLN A 222 -11.46 -5.58 6.13
N LEU A 223 -12.29 -4.75 5.52
CA LEU A 223 -12.68 -3.45 6.08
C LEU A 223 -13.43 -3.64 7.41
N LEU A 224 -14.31 -4.63 7.51
CA LEU A 224 -14.97 -4.99 8.76
C LEU A 224 -13.98 -5.46 9.84
N LEU A 225 -12.97 -6.23 9.46
CA LEU A 225 -11.89 -6.64 10.37
C LEU A 225 -11.15 -5.43 10.93
N LEU A 226 -10.74 -4.52 10.05
CA LEU A 226 -10.04 -3.29 10.45
C LEU A 226 -10.91 -2.42 11.36
N ALA A 227 -12.21 -2.27 11.04
CA ALA A 227 -13.15 -1.55 11.87
C ALA A 227 -13.30 -2.21 13.26
N ALA A 228 -13.43 -3.53 13.30
CA ALA A 228 -13.54 -4.30 14.54
C ALA A 228 -12.34 -4.12 15.46
N GLU A 229 -11.13 -4.23 14.92
CA GLU A 229 -9.88 -4.01 15.69
C GLU A 229 -9.80 -2.56 16.18
N ARG A 230 -10.20 -1.60 15.38
CA ARG A 230 -10.15 -0.17 15.72
C ARG A 230 -11.15 0.19 16.81
N ILE A 231 -12.38 -0.27 16.69
CA ILE A 231 -13.43 -0.04 17.70
C ILE A 231 -13.03 -0.70 19.03
N SER A 232 -12.60 -1.96 18.98
CA SER A 232 -12.24 -2.71 20.20
C SER A 232 -11.04 -2.15 20.93
N SER A 233 -10.11 -1.49 20.24
CA SER A 233 -8.94 -0.85 20.84
C SER A 233 -9.29 0.42 21.65
N ARG A 234 -10.42 1.06 21.35
CA ARG A 234 -10.87 2.33 21.95
C ARG A 234 -11.90 2.16 23.02
N GLN A 235 -12.82 1.25 22.83
CA GLN A 235 -13.93 1.01 23.73
C GLN A 235 -13.65 -0.21 24.61
N GLY A 236 -14.01 -0.13 25.89
CA GLY A 236 -14.03 -1.30 26.77
C GLY A 236 -15.06 -2.34 26.23
N LYS A 237 -15.07 -3.54 26.80
CA LYS A 237 -16.03 -4.59 26.38
C LYS A 237 -17.47 -4.10 26.47
N ILE A 238 -18.10 -3.89 25.34
CA ILE A 238 -19.53 -3.57 25.25
C ILE A 238 -20.33 -4.86 25.50
N LYS A 239 -21.41 -4.74 26.29
CA LYS A 239 -22.26 -5.87 26.62
C LYS A 239 -23.10 -6.28 25.39
N LYS A 240 -23.00 -7.53 24.98
CA LYS A 240 -23.83 -8.08 23.89
C LYS A 240 -25.32 -8.05 24.28
N SER A 241 -26.18 -7.80 23.27
CA SER A 241 -27.61 -8.06 23.44
C SER A 241 -27.87 -9.59 23.52
N SER A 242 -28.96 -10.00 24.16
CA SER A 242 -29.36 -11.40 24.22
C SER A 242 -29.64 -12.02 22.83
N THR A 243 -29.91 -11.20 21.83
CA THR A 243 -30.24 -11.61 20.46
C THR A 243 -29.01 -11.61 19.51
N PHE A 244 -27.83 -11.14 19.97
CA PHE A 244 -26.64 -11.02 19.14
C PHE A 244 -26.27 -12.34 18.45
N ASP A 245 -26.20 -13.41 19.22
CA ASP A 245 -25.81 -14.72 18.71
C ASP A 245 -26.78 -15.27 17.67
N GLN A 246 -28.08 -15.07 17.89
CA GLN A 246 -29.16 -15.50 16.98
C GLN A 246 -29.08 -14.69 15.67
N LEU A 247 -28.85 -13.39 15.76
CA LEU A 247 -28.73 -12.52 14.60
C LEU A 247 -27.51 -12.89 13.75
N PHE A 248 -26.35 -13.09 14.40
CA PHE A 248 -25.14 -13.53 13.72
C PHE A 248 -25.36 -14.85 12.96
N ASP A 249 -25.87 -15.87 13.65
CA ASP A 249 -26.11 -17.20 13.07
C ASP A 249 -27.12 -17.15 11.91
N SER A 250 -28.12 -16.27 12.00
CA SER A 250 -29.11 -16.08 10.93
C SER A 250 -28.54 -15.45 9.70
N ILE A 251 -27.71 -14.41 9.85
CA ILE A 251 -27.03 -13.71 8.75
C ILE A 251 -25.99 -14.64 8.10
N ALA A 252 -25.20 -15.35 8.89
CA ALA A 252 -24.22 -16.30 8.38
C ALA A 252 -24.86 -17.43 7.57
N ARG A 253 -26.01 -17.96 8.05
CA ARG A 253 -26.77 -19.00 7.33
C ARG A 253 -27.45 -18.51 6.05
N SER A 254 -27.93 -17.27 6.04
CA SER A 254 -28.63 -16.71 4.88
C SER A 254 -27.73 -16.51 3.67
N LYS A 255 -26.42 -16.46 3.87
CA LYS A 255 -25.41 -16.13 2.83
C LYS A 255 -25.72 -14.81 2.08
N THR A 256 -26.50 -13.94 2.71
CA THR A 256 -26.91 -12.65 2.12
C THR A 256 -25.73 -11.71 1.94
N PHE A 257 -24.74 -11.83 2.83
CA PHE A 257 -23.46 -11.14 2.71
C PHE A 257 -22.34 -12.16 2.51
N PRO A 258 -21.33 -11.85 1.70
CA PRO A 258 -20.16 -12.70 1.51
C PRO A 258 -19.27 -12.64 2.75
N LEU A 259 -19.78 -13.12 3.89
CA LEU A 259 -18.98 -13.35 5.07
C LEU A 259 -18.16 -14.62 4.80
N ASN A 260 -16.91 -14.43 4.44
CA ASN A 260 -16.00 -15.54 4.26
C ASN A 260 -15.39 -15.97 5.60
N ASP A 261 -14.51 -16.98 5.58
CA ASP A 261 -13.92 -17.62 6.76
C ASP A 261 -13.17 -16.65 7.70
N TYR A 262 -12.86 -15.43 7.24
CA TYR A 262 -12.19 -14.42 8.06
C TYR A 262 -13.14 -13.71 9.03
N PHE A 263 -14.43 -13.61 8.69
CA PHE A 263 -15.41 -12.90 9.51
C PHE A 263 -16.16 -13.86 10.41
N ASN A 264 -15.67 -14.02 11.60
CA ASN A 264 -16.27 -14.89 12.61
C ASN A 264 -16.99 -14.10 13.72
N LYS A 265 -17.65 -14.83 14.63
CA LYS A 265 -18.41 -14.27 15.75
C LYS A 265 -17.58 -13.36 16.66
N SER A 266 -16.31 -13.70 16.87
CA SER A 266 -15.40 -12.88 17.69
C SER A 266 -15.10 -11.52 17.05
N ILE A 267 -14.99 -11.47 15.71
CA ILE A 267 -14.84 -10.19 14.98
C ILE A 267 -16.14 -9.40 15.04
N ALA A 268 -17.29 -10.05 14.90
CA ALA A 268 -18.59 -9.39 15.01
C ALA A 268 -18.80 -8.77 16.41
N GLU A 269 -18.33 -9.42 17.48
CA GLU A 269 -18.37 -8.88 18.85
C GLU A 269 -17.52 -7.61 19.00
N LYS A 270 -16.37 -7.55 18.33
CA LYS A 270 -15.48 -6.38 18.33
C LYS A 270 -16.04 -5.18 17.56
N LEU A 271 -17.04 -5.39 16.69
CA LEU A 271 -17.71 -4.30 15.97
C LEU A 271 -18.73 -3.54 16.82
N LEU A 272 -19.17 -4.09 17.96
CA LEU A 272 -20.13 -3.40 18.81
C LEU A 272 -19.65 -1.96 19.12
N PRO A 273 -20.54 -0.94 19.08
CA PRO A 273 -22.02 -1.03 19.11
C PRO A 273 -22.70 -1.31 17.75
N PHE A 274 -21.96 -1.40 16.64
CA PHE A 274 -22.59 -1.77 15.37
C PHE A 274 -23.10 -3.21 15.41
N ASP A 275 -24.33 -3.42 14.98
CA ASP A 275 -24.77 -4.75 14.60
C ASP A 275 -24.13 -5.16 13.26
N ILE A 276 -24.04 -6.45 13.03
CA ILE A 276 -23.37 -7.02 11.86
C ILE A 276 -24.01 -6.57 10.53
N LEU A 277 -25.32 -6.38 10.50
CA LEU A 277 -26.04 -5.95 9.30
C LEU A 277 -25.70 -4.51 8.96
N SER A 278 -25.79 -3.62 9.94
CA SER A 278 -25.44 -2.21 9.79
C SER A 278 -23.97 -2.04 9.38
N ALA A 279 -23.04 -2.78 9.98
CA ALA A 279 -21.64 -2.76 9.65
C ALA A 279 -21.38 -3.22 8.19
N SER A 280 -22.05 -4.28 7.75
CA SER A 280 -21.93 -4.82 6.38
C SER A 280 -22.49 -3.84 5.33
N ILE A 281 -23.63 -3.21 5.61
CA ILE A 281 -24.22 -2.19 4.73
C ILE A 281 -23.32 -0.96 4.65
N LEU A 282 -22.81 -0.50 5.80
CA LEU A 282 -21.92 0.66 5.88
C LEU A 282 -20.66 0.45 5.04
N THR A 283 -19.98 -0.68 5.19
CA THR A 283 -18.76 -0.97 4.42
C THR A 283 -19.04 -1.09 2.92
N SER A 284 -20.14 -1.72 2.53
CA SER A 284 -20.55 -1.81 1.12
C SER A 284 -20.88 -0.42 0.53
N ALA A 285 -21.53 0.45 1.31
CA ALA A 285 -21.80 1.82 0.90
C ALA A 285 -20.52 2.65 0.77
N LEU A 286 -19.58 2.51 1.72
CA LEU A 286 -18.29 3.21 1.68
C LEU A 286 -17.41 2.76 0.53
N GLN A 287 -17.44 1.48 0.13
CA GLN A 287 -16.76 1.01 -1.07
C GLN A 287 -17.36 1.61 -2.34
N ARG A 288 -18.68 1.75 -2.39
CA ARG A 288 -19.37 2.24 -3.59
C ARG A 288 -19.34 3.76 -3.75
N TYR A 289 -19.43 4.49 -2.64
CA TYR A 289 -19.64 5.94 -2.63
C TYR A 289 -18.55 6.71 -1.90
N GLY A 290 -17.70 6.07 -1.15
CA GLY A 290 -16.65 6.65 -0.35
C GLY A 290 -15.24 6.36 -0.89
N GLN A 291 -14.26 6.64 -0.06
CA GLN A 291 -12.85 6.33 -0.31
C GLN A 291 -12.41 5.10 0.50
N ASN A 292 -13.19 4.02 0.47
CA ASN A 292 -12.91 2.76 1.15
C ASN A 292 -12.53 2.94 2.64
N GLU A 293 -11.35 2.47 3.05
CA GLU A 293 -10.84 2.54 4.42
C GLU A 293 -10.84 3.95 4.99
N ARG A 294 -10.47 4.96 4.20
CA ARG A 294 -10.38 6.35 4.66
C ARG A 294 -11.71 6.84 5.18
N SER A 295 -12.79 6.59 4.44
CA SER A 295 -14.14 6.99 4.85
C SER A 295 -14.63 6.22 6.07
N LEU A 296 -14.33 4.91 6.13
CA LEU A 296 -14.69 4.05 7.27
C LEU A 296 -13.99 4.51 8.55
N PHE A 297 -12.68 4.71 8.50
CA PHE A 297 -11.91 5.14 9.67
C PHE A 297 -12.24 6.58 10.09
N GLN A 298 -12.49 7.47 9.16
CA GLN A 298 -12.96 8.80 9.47
C GLN A 298 -14.26 8.75 10.27
N PHE A 299 -15.20 7.89 9.89
CA PHE A 299 -16.44 7.69 10.62
C PHE A 299 -16.22 7.06 12.00
N VAL A 300 -15.41 6.00 12.09
CA VAL A 300 -15.14 5.26 13.33
C VAL A 300 -14.31 6.08 14.32
N ASP A 301 -13.36 6.88 13.82
CA ASP A 301 -12.35 7.58 14.61
C ASP A 301 -12.68 9.05 14.89
N SER A 302 -13.70 9.59 14.24
CA SER A 302 -14.01 11.01 14.28
C SER A 302 -14.76 11.38 15.56
N ASN A 303 -14.30 12.47 16.19
CA ASN A 303 -15.10 13.22 17.16
C ASN A 303 -15.96 14.29 16.45
N ASP A 304 -16.02 14.24 15.11
CA ASP A 304 -16.77 15.20 14.31
C ASP A 304 -18.27 14.89 14.32
N TYR A 305 -19.06 15.89 13.99
CA TYR A 305 -20.50 15.76 13.81
C TYR A 305 -20.84 14.59 12.86
N LEU A 306 -21.69 13.67 13.32
CA LEU A 306 -22.08 12.41 12.66
C LEU A 306 -21.02 11.28 12.69
N GLY A 307 -20.00 11.35 13.52
CA GLY A 307 -19.11 10.22 13.79
C GLY A 307 -19.71 9.22 14.80
N LEU A 308 -19.06 8.09 14.99
CA LEU A 308 -19.53 7.03 15.89
C LEU A 308 -19.71 7.53 17.35
N GLU A 309 -18.79 8.36 17.85
CA GLU A 309 -18.87 8.90 19.21
C GLU A 309 -20.03 9.90 19.38
N ASP A 310 -20.37 10.68 18.33
CA ASP A 310 -21.50 11.60 18.35
C ASP A 310 -22.85 10.85 18.41
N PHE A 311 -22.90 9.70 17.74
CA PHE A 311 -24.08 8.82 17.79
C PHE A 311 -24.26 8.19 19.19
N ASP A 312 -23.18 7.71 19.80
CA ASP A 312 -23.21 7.03 21.11
C ASP A 312 -23.61 8.02 22.23
N THR A 313 -23.21 9.27 22.13
CA THR A 313 -23.58 10.34 23.10
C THR A 313 -25.03 10.82 22.98
N LYS A 314 -25.65 10.64 21.82
CA LYS A 314 -27.06 11.07 21.59
C LYS A 314 -28.09 9.99 21.87
N THR A 315 -27.67 8.73 21.98
CA THR A 315 -28.55 7.58 22.23
C THR A 315 -28.59 7.14 23.69
N ASN A 316 -27.75 7.71 24.57
CA ASN A 316 -27.77 7.58 26.02
C ASN A 316 -28.34 8.85 26.67
#